data_c28272f780dcdf2554d7c5e9395bddb6
#
_entry.id   c28272f780dcdf2554d7c5e9395bddb6
#
_cell.length_a   1.000
_cell.length_b   1.000
_cell.length_c   1.000
_cell.angle_alpha   90.00
_cell.angle_beta   90.00
_cell.angle_gamma   90.00
#
_symmetry.space_group_name_H-M   'P 1'
#
loop_
_entity.id
_entity.type
_entity.pdbx_description
1 polymer ?
#
loop_
_entity_poly.entity_id
_entity_poly.type
_entity_poly.pdbx_seq_one_letter_code
_entity_poly.pdbx_strand_id
1 'polypeptide(L)'
;MKVAVGSTNPVKINAAKQAFKKVWPKKIWEIVGVEVESGVSNQPMSDEESIKGATNRAKRALKTTSADFGVGLEGGIHKTNGMWFDTGWAVVVDKKGTLGIGTSIRMQSPPAMMKYVKKGMELGDIDDMLFGKKNTKHKQGHFGLMSKGALLREEAYQHGVISALTRFIHPKLFK
;
A
#
# COMPACT_ATOMS: atom_id res chain seq x y z
N MET A 1 -3.67 -18.32 -11.93
CA MET A 1 -4.39 -17.70 -10.79
C MET A 1 -4.43 -16.20 -10.99
N LYS A 2 -5.54 -15.57 -10.60
CA LYS A 2 -5.77 -14.13 -10.81
C LYS A 2 -5.69 -13.35 -9.50
N VAL A 3 -5.01 -12.22 -9.53
CA VAL A 3 -4.89 -11.28 -8.41
C VAL A 3 -5.42 -9.93 -8.85
N ALA A 4 -6.39 -9.40 -8.12
CA ALA A 4 -6.94 -8.07 -8.34
C ALA A 4 -6.36 -7.07 -7.36
N VAL A 5 -5.74 -6.01 -7.85
CA VAL A 5 -5.24 -4.90 -7.05
C VAL A 5 -6.26 -3.77 -7.06
N GLY A 6 -6.72 -3.34 -5.89
CA GLY A 6 -7.71 -2.27 -5.73
C GLY A 6 -7.14 -0.87 -6.00
N SER A 7 -6.49 -0.72 -7.15
CA SER A 7 -5.92 0.54 -7.63
C SER A 7 -5.53 0.42 -9.10
N THR A 8 -5.58 1.53 -9.82
CA THR A 8 -5.04 1.67 -11.19
C THR A 8 -3.62 2.26 -11.19
N ASN A 9 -3.07 2.61 -10.01
CA ASN A 9 -1.72 3.13 -9.89
C ASN A 9 -0.68 2.03 -10.25
N PRO A 10 0.17 2.24 -11.29
CA PRO A 10 1.13 1.24 -11.74
C PRO A 10 2.13 0.82 -10.66
N VAL A 11 2.52 1.72 -9.76
CA VAL A 11 3.41 1.42 -8.63
C VAL A 11 2.79 0.36 -7.71
N LYS A 12 1.49 0.51 -7.39
CA LYS A 12 0.76 -0.44 -6.54
C LYS A 12 0.57 -1.80 -7.24
N ILE A 13 0.25 -1.78 -8.53
CA ILE A 13 0.07 -3.00 -9.35
C ILE A 13 1.39 -3.77 -9.45
N ASN A 14 2.49 -3.08 -9.77
CA ASN A 14 3.80 -3.70 -9.88
C ASN A 14 4.29 -4.26 -8.54
N ALA A 15 4.10 -3.52 -7.44
CA ALA A 15 4.44 -4.00 -6.11
C ALA A 15 3.76 -5.34 -5.78
N ALA A 16 2.45 -5.46 -6.04
CA ALA A 16 1.71 -6.71 -5.86
C ALA A 16 2.24 -7.82 -6.79
N LYS A 17 2.47 -7.51 -8.08
CA LYS A 17 3.01 -8.45 -9.06
C LYS A 17 4.35 -9.04 -8.61
N GLN A 18 5.29 -8.18 -8.20
CA GLN A 18 6.60 -8.61 -7.74
C GLN A 18 6.52 -9.42 -6.45
N ALA A 19 5.66 -9.04 -5.51
CA ALA A 19 5.45 -9.76 -4.26
C ALA A 19 4.96 -11.20 -4.51
N PHE A 20 3.89 -11.38 -5.30
CA PHE A 20 3.35 -12.69 -5.61
C PHE A 20 4.34 -13.57 -6.39
N LYS A 21 5.06 -12.98 -7.35
CA LYS A 21 6.12 -13.68 -8.10
C LYS A 21 7.28 -14.12 -7.19
N LYS A 22 7.68 -13.28 -6.25
CA LYS A 22 8.78 -13.56 -5.32
C LYS A 22 8.41 -14.67 -4.33
N VAL A 23 7.19 -14.65 -3.82
CA VAL A 23 6.69 -15.65 -2.86
C VAL A 23 6.43 -17.01 -3.52
N TRP A 24 5.88 -17.01 -4.73
CA TRP A 24 5.56 -18.25 -5.47
C TRP A 24 6.10 -18.21 -6.91
N PRO A 25 7.42 -18.32 -7.10
CA PRO A 25 8.08 -18.10 -8.40
C PRO A 25 7.67 -19.11 -9.50
N LYS A 26 7.18 -20.28 -9.11
CA LYS A 26 6.73 -21.31 -10.04
C LYS A 26 5.25 -21.16 -10.47
N LYS A 27 4.50 -20.24 -9.87
CA LYS A 27 3.08 -20.02 -10.22
C LYS A 27 2.97 -18.91 -11.28
N ILE A 28 2.04 -19.10 -12.20
CA ILE A 28 1.67 -18.07 -13.18
C ILE A 28 0.57 -17.21 -12.57
N TRP A 29 0.84 -15.91 -12.48
CA TRP A 29 -0.04 -14.91 -11.90
C TRP A 29 -0.51 -13.92 -12.97
N GLU A 30 -1.82 -13.83 -13.17
CA GLU A 30 -2.47 -12.74 -13.87
C GLU A 30 -2.76 -11.63 -12.86
N ILE A 31 -2.16 -10.44 -13.02
CA ILE A 31 -2.37 -9.32 -12.12
C ILE A 31 -3.15 -8.24 -12.85
N VAL A 32 -4.28 -7.85 -12.28
CA VAL A 32 -5.14 -6.79 -12.83
C VAL A 32 -5.33 -5.66 -11.82
N GLY A 33 -5.25 -4.42 -12.28
CA GLY A 33 -5.63 -3.24 -11.49
C GLY A 33 -7.10 -2.92 -11.69
N VAL A 34 -7.78 -2.55 -10.61
CA VAL A 34 -9.19 -2.15 -10.63
C VAL A 34 -9.36 -0.87 -9.83
N GLU A 35 -10.05 0.09 -10.41
CA GLU A 35 -10.40 1.30 -9.67
C GLU A 35 -11.50 0.99 -8.66
N VAL A 36 -11.19 1.21 -7.39
CA VAL A 36 -12.13 1.06 -6.27
C VAL A 36 -11.84 2.12 -5.21
N GLU A 37 -12.88 2.57 -4.55
CA GLU A 37 -12.74 3.50 -3.42
C GLU A 37 -12.16 2.83 -2.19
N SER A 38 -11.39 3.59 -1.40
CA SER A 38 -10.89 3.16 -0.09
C SER A 38 -11.99 3.24 0.99
N GLY A 39 -12.89 4.20 0.88
CA GLY A 39 -13.90 4.50 1.90
C GLY A 39 -13.30 5.06 3.19
N VAL A 40 -12.13 5.69 3.09
CA VAL A 40 -11.44 6.46 4.15
C VAL A 40 -10.99 7.80 3.58
N SER A 41 -10.40 8.66 4.40
CA SER A 41 -9.89 9.95 3.94
C SER A 41 -8.80 9.81 2.88
N ASN A 42 -8.58 10.86 2.08
CA ASN A 42 -7.51 10.89 1.07
C ASN A 42 -6.12 10.80 1.72
N GLN A 43 -5.98 11.31 2.94
CA GLN A 43 -4.77 11.22 3.74
C GLN A 43 -5.11 10.57 5.08
N PRO A 44 -5.05 9.22 5.20
CA PRO A 44 -5.25 8.54 6.48
C PRO A 44 -4.22 8.98 7.51
N MET A 45 -4.67 9.19 8.75
CA MET A 45 -3.86 9.74 9.83
C MET A 45 -3.67 8.74 10.98
N SER A 46 -4.05 7.48 10.78
CA SER A 46 -3.81 6.38 11.71
C SER A 46 -3.58 5.05 11.00
N ASP A 47 -2.99 4.10 11.73
CA ASP A 47 -2.83 2.72 11.26
C ASP A 47 -4.18 2.08 10.99
N GLU A 48 -5.16 2.27 11.89
CA GLU A 48 -6.51 1.71 11.78
C GLU A 48 -7.23 2.19 10.53
N GLU A 49 -7.14 3.49 10.24
CA GLU A 49 -7.75 4.07 9.04
C GLU A 49 -7.11 3.53 7.77
N SER A 50 -5.79 3.43 7.73
CA SER A 50 -5.04 2.90 6.59
C SER A 50 -5.33 1.41 6.36
N ILE A 51 -5.39 0.60 7.43
CA ILE A 51 -5.77 -0.82 7.36
C ILE A 51 -7.21 -0.96 6.85
N LYS A 52 -8.13 -0.14 7.33
CA LYS A 52 -9.53 -0.12 6.87
C LYS A 52 -9.60 0.20 5.37
N GLY A 53 -8.90 1.23 4.91
CA GLY A 53 -8.84 1.60 3.50
C GLY A 53 -8.26 0.48 2.63
N ALA A 54 -7.14 -0.10 3.03
CA ALA A 54 -6.53 -1.23 2.34
C ALA A 54 -7.47 -2.46 2.31
N THR A 55 -8.15 -2.75 3.41
CA THR A 55 -9.14 -3.86 3.50
C THR A 55 -10.31 -3.64 2.54
N ASN A 56 -10.86 -2.44 2.49
CA ASN A 56 -11.95 -2.10 1.59
C ASN A 56 -11.54 -2.28 0.13
N ARG A 57 -10.36 -1.77 -0.24
CA ARG A 57 -9.81 -1.92 -1.60
C ARG A 57 -9.61 -3.39 -1.96
N ALA A 58 -9.02 -4.20 -1.07
CA ALA A 58 -8.80 -5.63 -1.31
C ALA A 58 -10.11 -6.38 -1.56
N LYS A 59 -11.09 -6.20 -0.68
CA LYS A 59 -12.40 -6.85 -0.79
C LYS A 59 -13.18 -6.44 -2.04
N ARG A 60 -13.20 -5.13 -2.34
CA ARG A 60 -13.90 -4.60 -3.52
C ARG A 60 -13.25 -5.11 -4.81
N ALA A 61 -11.92 -5.08 -4.92
CA ALA A 61 -11.20 -5.59 -6.07
C ALA A 61 -11.46 -7.08 -6.30
N LEU A 62 -11.42 -7.89 -5.23
CA LEU A 62 -11.73 -9.31 -5.28
C LEU A 62 -13.14 -9.55 -5.84
N LYS A 63 -14.14 -8.85 -5.29
CA LYS A 63 -15.55 -8.98 -5.67
C LYS A 63 -15.78 -8.56 -7.14
N THR A 64 -15.23 -7.42 -7.55
CA THR A 64 -15.45 -6.85 -8.90
C THR A 64 -14.89 -7.73 -10.01
N THR A 65 -13.79 -8.45 -9.75
CA THR A 65 -13.05 -9.20 -10.80
C THR A 65 -13.19 -10.70 -10.70
N SER A 66 -13.85 -11.23 -9.67
CA SER A 66 -13.90 -12.67 -9.35
C SER A 66 -12.50 -13.30 -9.28
N ALA A 67 -11.48 -12.53 -8.87
CA ALA A 67 -10.09 -13.01 -8.76
C ALA A 67 -9.92 -14.03 -7.63
N ASP A 68 -8.77 -14.70 -7.59
CA ASP A 68 -8.42 -15.65 -6.50
C ASP A 68 -7.96 -14.91 -5.25
N PHE A 69 -7.31 -13.76 -5.45
CA PHE A 69 -6.87 -12.85 -4.39
C PHE A 69 -7.23 -11.40 -4.73
N GLY A 70 -7.65 -10.66 -3.71
CA GLY A 70 -7.73 -9.21 -3.74
C GLY A 70 -6.59 -8.58 -2.94
N VAL A 71 -5.98 -7.53 -3.48
CA VAL A 71 -4.90 -6.77 -2.82
C VAL A 71 -5.32 -5.33 -2.68
N GLY A 72 -5.27 -4.81 -1.46
CA GLY A 72 -5.47 -3.40 -1.17
C GLY A 72 -4.20 -2.79 -0.57
N LEU A 73 -3.85 -1.62 -1.06
CA LEU A 73 -2.69 -0.85 -0.60
C LEU A 73 -3.12 0.57 -0.26
N GLU A 74 -2.86 0.98 0.98
CA GLU A 74 -3.19 2.34 1.44
C GLU A 74 -2.00 2.95 2.17
N GLY A 75 -1.67 4.19 1.82
CA GLY A 75 -0.65 4.97 2.51
C GLY A 75 -1.28 5.84 3.58
N GLY A 76 -0.55 6.10 4.65
CA GLY A 76 -1.02 6.99 5.69
C GLY A 76 0.13 7.49 6.56
N ILE A 77 -0.18 8.49 7.38
CA ILE A 77 0.75 9.07 8.34
C ILE A 77 0.27 8.72 9.74
N HIS A 78 1.18 8.22 10.56
CA HIS A 78 0.86 7.77 11.91
C HIS A 78 1.75 8.46 12.92
N LYS A 79 1.24 8.62 14.13
CA LYS A 79 2.00 9.21 15.24
C LYS A 79 2.46 8.11 16.19
N THR A 80 3.77 8.02 16.42
CA THR A 80 4.39 7.10 17.38
C THR A 80 5.39 7.88 18.22
N ASN A 81 5.25 7.81 19.55
CA ASN A 81 6.11 8.53 20.51
C ASN A 81 6.27 10.03 20.17
N GLY A 82 5.17 10.68 19.80
CA GLY A 82 5.18 12.11 19.46
C GLY A 82 5.69 12.45 18.06
N MET A 83 6.31 11.52 17.35
CA MET A 83 6.84 11.69 16.00
C MET A 83 5.88 11.16 14.95
N TRP A 84 5.89 11.75 13.76
CA TRP A 84 5.09 11.33 12.62
C TRP A 84 5.88 10.45 11.68
N PHE A 85 5.22 9.41 11.15
CA PHE A 85 5.81 8.47 10.22
C PHE A 85 4.87 8.23 9.04
N ASP A 86 5.43 8.23 7.81
CA ASP A 86 4.76 7.69 6.62
C ASP A 86 4.96 6.18 6.56
N THR A 87 3.89 5.46 6.26
CA THR A 87 3.93 4.01 5.98
C THR A 87 2.82 3.63 5.01
N GLY A 88 2.98 2.48 4.37
CA GLY A 88 1.92 1.85 3.57
C GLY A 88 1.44 0.57 4.23
N TRP A 89 0.13 0.39 4.28
CA TRP A 89 -0.50 -0.85 4.69
C TRP A 89 -0.93 -1.68 3.49
N ALA A 90 -0.71 -2.98 3.56
CA ALA A 90 -1.11 -3.95 2.55
C ALA A 90 -2.06 -4.97 3.17
N VAL A 91 -3.17 -5.21 2.50
CA VAL A 91 -4.12 -6.27 2.85
C VAL A 91 -4.31 -7.17 1.64
N VAL A 92 -4.19 -8.47 1.89
CA VAL A 92 -4.51 -9.51 0.90
C VAL A 92 -5.70 -10.31 1.42
N VAL A 93 -6.68 -10.53 0.57
CA VAL A 93 -7.87 -11.35 0.88
C VAL A 93 -8.05 -12.45 -0.16
N ASP A 94 -8.36 -13.67 0.26
CA ASP A 94 -8.71 -14.77 -0.63
C ASP A 94 -10.24 -14.92 -0.80
N LYS A 95 -10.67 -15.83 -1.68
CA LYS A 95 -12.10 -16.13 -1.93
C LYS A 95 -12.84 -16.67 -0.68
N LYS A 96 -12.12 -17.16 0.33
CA LYS A 96 -12.71 -17.66 1.58
C LYS A 96 -12.88 -16.55 2.62
N GLY A 97 -12.43 -15.33 2.31
CA GLY A 97 -12.44 -14.19 3.23
C GLY A 97 -11.28 -14.17 4.21
N THR A 98 -10.28 -15.04 4.04
CA THR A 98 -9.05 -15.01 4.86
C THR A 98 -8.29 -13.72 4.56
N LEU A 99 -7.92 -13.01 5.62
CA LEU A 99 -7.15 -11.75 5.53
C LEU A 99 -5.72 -11.97 5.98
N GLY A 100 -4.77 -11.50 5.15
CA GLY A 100 -3.39 -11.25 5.55
C GLY A 100 -3.14 -9.75 5.57
N ILE A 101 -2.45 -9.26 6.60
CA ILE A 101 -2.16 -7.85 6.80
C ILE A 101 -0.65 -7.69 6.95
N GLY A 102 -0.09 -6.71 6.27
CA GLY A 102 1.33 -6.37 6.35
C GLY A 102 1.54 -4.88 6.19
N THR A 103 2.69 -4.41 6.61
CA THR A 103 3.07 -3.01 6.47
C THR A 103 4.35 -2.89 5.64
N SER A 104 4.48 -1.77 4.95
CA SER A 104 5.74 -1.33 4.35
C SER A 104 6.73 -0.91 5.45
N ILE A 105 7.88 -0.44 5.05
CA ILE A 105 8.75 0.31 5.97
C ILE A 105 8.04 1.54 6.50
N ARG A 106 8.51 2.05 7.64
CA ARG A 106 8.11 3.35 8.19
C ARG A 106 9.26 4.34 8.04
N MET A 107 8.95 5.53 7.54
CA MET A 107 9.90 6.63 7.42
C MET A 107 9.39 7.82 8.21
N GLN A 108 10.25 8.44 9.01
CA GLN A 108 9.88 9.63 9.77
C GLN A 108 9.53 10.78 8.82
N SER A 109 8.36 11.37 9.02
CA SER A 109 7.89 12.52 8.27
C SER A 109 8.45 13.81 8.87
N PRO A 110 9.10 14.68 8.08
CA PRO A 110 9.67 15.93 8.58
C PRO A 110 8.59 16.84 9.20
N PRO A 111 8.84 17.46 10.36
CA PRO A 111 7.88 18.39 10.98
C PRO A 111 7.45 19.53 10.03
N ALA A 112 8.35 19.96 9.14
CA ALA A 112 8.07 20.98 8.13
C ALA A 112 6.95 20.56 7.15
N MET A 113 6.80 19.27 6.85
CA MET A 113 5.74 18.74 5.99
C MET A 113 4.42 18.62 6.74
N MET A 114 4.48 18.28 8.02
CA MET A 114 3.29 18.06 8.84
C MET A 114 2.39 19.29 9.00
N LYS A 115 2.95 20.52 8.87
CA LYS A 115 2.15 21.73 8.85
C LYS A 115 1.16 21.81 7.66
N TYR A 116 1.53 21.22 6.52
CA TYR A 116 0.67 21.13 5.34
C TYR A 116 -0.34 20.00 5.44
N VAL A 117 0.11 18.84 5.93
CA VAL A 117 -0.80 17.69 6.20
C VAL A 117 -1.93 18.10 7.14
N LYS A 118 -1.61 18.82 8.23
CA LYS A 118 -2.62 19.34 9.17
C LYS A 118 -3.59 20.36 8.55
N LYS A 119 -3.24 20.96 7.40
CA LYS A 119 -4.13 21.81 6.61
C LYS A 119 -4.94 21.03 5.55
N GLY A 120 -4.88 19.70 5.57
CA GLY A 120 -5.65 18.83 4.69
C GLY A 120 -4.97 18.48 3.35
N MET A 121 -3.69 18.84 3.16
CA MET A 121 -2.98 18.45 1.94
C MET A 121 -2.52 16.99 2.01
N GLU A 122 -2.63 16.26 0.90
CA GLU A 122 -2.04 14.92 0.76
C GLU A 122 -0.51 15.00 0.71
N LEU A 123 0.17 13.99 1.29
CA LEU A 123 1.63 13.92 1.30
C LEU A 123 2.23 13.98 -0.12
N GLY A 124 1.60 13.35 -1.10
CA GLY A 124 2.05 13.38 -2.49
C GLY A 124 2.03 14.77 -3.13
N ASP A 125 1.05 15.61 -2.78
CA ASP A 125 0.94 16.98 -3.27
C ASP A 125 1.96 17.89 -2.57
N ILE A 126 2.23 17.62 -1.28
CA ILE A 126 3.29 18.31 -0.52
C ILE A 126 4.66 17.98 -1.12
N ASP A 127 4.90 16.72 -1.47
CA ASP A 127 6.13 16.28 -2.15
C ASP A 127 6.31 17.02 -3.48
N ASP A 128 5.28 17.08 -4.31
CA ASP A 128 5.32 17.76 -5.59
C ASP A 128 5.67 19.25 -5.41
N MET A 129 5.06 19.89 -4.41
CA MET A 129 5.30 21.31 -4.09
C MET A 129 6.71 21.56 -3.57
N LEU A 130 7.19 20.78 -2.60
CA LEU A 130 8.47 21.04 -1.93
C LEU A 130 9.68 20.63 -2.77
N PHE A 131 9.54 19.61 -3.61
CA PHE A 131 10.63 19.10 -4.45
C PHE A 131 10.56 19.60 -5.91
N GLY A 132 9.59 20.47 -6.25
CA GLY A 132 9.42 20.97 -7.61
C GLY A 132 9.16 19.85 -8.64
N LYS A 133 8.42 18.83 -8.25
CA LYS A 133 8.10 17.67 -9.07
C LYS A 133 6.63 17.64 -9.45
N LYS A 134 6.22 16.65 -10.26
CA LYS A 134 4.83 16.41 -10.64
C LYS A 134 4.53 14.91 -10.64
N ASN A 135 3.37 14.56 -10.10
CA ASN A 135 2.87 13.19 -10.05
C ASN A 135 3.81 12.19 -9.36
N THR A 136 4.50 12.62 -8.30
CA THR A 136 5.47 11.78 -7.57
C THR A 136 4.84 10.51 -7.02
N LYS A 137 3.55 10.57 -6.63
CA LYS A 137 2.80 9.41 -6.13
C LYS A 137 2.65 8.26 -7.15
N HIS A 138 2.83 8.55 -8.45
CA HIS A 138 2.83 7.56 -9.53
C HIS A 138 4.23 7.13 -9.97
N LYS A 139 5.28 7.63 -9.31
CA LYS A 139 6.69 7.38 -9.60
C LYS A 139 7.38 6.86 -8.33
N GLN A 140 8.43 7.54 -7.90
CA GLN A 140 9.25 7.16 -6.74
C GLN A 140 8.56 7.36 -5.38
N GLY A 141 7.54 8.25 -5.31
CA GLY A 141 6.80 8.59 -4.09
C GLY A 141 7.65 9.29 -3.04
N HIS A 142 7.05 9.50 -1.85
CA HIS A 142 7.73 10.14 -0.72
C HIS A 142 9.05 9.43 -0.36
N PHE A 143 9.04 8.10 -0.25
CA PHE A 143 10.24 7.32 0.08
C PHE A 143 11.40 7.59 -0.89
N GLY A 144 11.12 7.61 -2.20
CA GLY A 144 12.13 7.85 -3.21
C GLY A 144 12.68 9.28 -3.17
N LEU A 145 11.83 10.28 -2.93
CA LEU A 145 12.26 11.67 -2.80
C LEU A 145 13.15 11.86 -1.58
N MET A 146 12.71 11.40 -0.42
CA MET A 146 13.43 11.56 0.84
C MET A 146 14.75 10.80 0.88
N SER A 147 14.85 9.66 0.20
CA SER A 147 16.03 8.80 0.17
C SER A 147 16.94 9.02 -1.05
N LYS A 148 16.69 10.07 -1.86
CA LYS A 148 17.40 10.30 -3.14
C LYS A 148 17.35 9.09 -4.09
N GLY A 149 16.24 8.35 -4.08
CA GLY A 149 16.02 7.18 -4.92
C GLY A 149 16.57 5.86 -4.37
N ALA A 150 17.20 5.86 -3.20
CA ALA A 150 17.72 4.63 -2.60
C ALA A 150 16.63 3.65 -2.14
N LEU A 151 15.41 4.15 -1.92
CA LEU A 151 14.25 3.37 -1.51
C LEU A 151 13.04 3.81 -2.31
N LEU A 152 12.51 2.93 -3.14
CA LEU A 152 11.37 3.23 -3.98
C LEU A 152 10.05 2.85 -3.30
N ARG A 153 8.99 3.60 -3.60
CA ARG A 153 7.63 3.33 -3.11
C ARG A 153 7.13 1.94 -3.53
N GLU A 154 7.51 1.50 -4.73
CA GLU A 154 7.17 0.16 -5.23
C GLU A 154 7.75 -0.94 -4.34
N GLU A 155 9.04 -0.83 -4.01
CA GLU A 155 9.74 -1.78 -3.13
C GLU A 155 9.14 -1.80 -1.72
N ALA A 156 8.83 -0.62 -1.17
CA ALA A 156 8.19 -0.50 0.12
C ALA A 156 6.83 -1.23 0.16
N TYR A 157 5.98 -1.01 -0.83
CA TYR A 157 4.70 -1.72 -0.94
C TYR A 157 4.88 -3.21 -1.22
N GLN A 158 5.88 -3.61 -2.01
CA GLN A 158 6.20 -5.02 -2.25
C GLN A 158 6.47 -5.74 -0.93
N HIS A 159 7.27 -5.15 -0.04
CA HIS A 159 7.54 -5.72 1.29
C HIS A 159 6.27 -5.85 2.13
N GLY A 160 5.39 -4.84 2.10
CA GLY A 160 4.09 -4.90 2.76
C GLY A 160 3.22 -6.03 2.25
N VAL A 161 3.15 -6.23 0.92
CA VAL A 161 2.39 -7.35 0.34
C VAL A 161 3.01 -8.69 0.73
N ILE A 162 4.35 -8.83 0.68
CA ILE A 162 5.02 -10.08 1.11
C ILE A 162 4.70 -10.37 2.58
N SER A 163 4.73 -9.37 3.45
CA SER A 163 4.35 -9.53 4.86
C SER A 163 2.90 -10.00 5.02
N ALA A 164 1.97 -9.43 4.25
CA ALA A 164 0.57 -9.88 4.24
C ALA A 164 0.41 -11.33 3.74
N LEU A 165 1.24 -11.76 2.78
CA LEU A 165 1.20 -13.10 2.22
C LEU A 165 1.66 -14.19 3.19
N THR A 166 2.34 -13.86 4.29
CA THR A 166 2.76 -14.82 5.32
C THR A 166 1.59 -15.61 5.90
N ARG A 167 0.40 -14.98 6.00
CA ARG A 167 -0.86 -15.61 6.40
C ARG A 167 -1.23 -16.81 5.51
N PHE A 168 -0.92 -16.73 4.21
CA PHE A 168 -1.23 -17.74 3.21
C PHE A 168 -0.10 -18.76 3.01
N ILE A 169 1.13 -18.38 3.36
CA ILE A 169 2.29 -19.28 3.36
C ILE A 169 2.22 -20.26 4.54
N HIS A 170 1.83 -19.75 5.71
CA HIS A 170 1.81 -20.48 6.97
C HIS A 170 0.43 -20.48 7.64
N PRO A 171 -0.65 -20.95 6.97
CA PRO A 171 -2.02 -20.80 7.48
C PRO A 171 -2.26 -21.48 8.83
N LYS A 172 -1.49 -22.51 9.16
CA LYS A 172 -1.60 -23.23 10.44
C LYS A 172 -1.12 -22.41 11.64
N LEU A 173 -0.22 -21.45 11.43
CA LEU A 173 0.30 -20.61 12.51
C LEU A 173 -0.64 -19.47 12.90
N PHE A 174 -1.67 -19.24 12.12
CA PHE A 174 -2.65 -18.17 12.33
C PHE A 174 -4.07 -18.67 12.68
N LYS A 175 -4.15 -19.87 13.17
CA LYS A 175 -5.42 -20.49 13.63
C LYS A 175 -5.72 -20.05 15.06
#